data_e880140b303b55b4edfa8d6465df6feb
#
_entry.id   e880140b303b55b4edfa8d6465df6feb
#
_cell.length_a   1.000
_cell.length_b   1.000
_cell.length_c   1.000
_cell.angle_alpha   90.00
_cell.angle_beta   90.00
_cell.angle_gamma   90.00
#
_symmetry.space_group_name_H-M   'P 1'
#
loop_
_entity.id
_entity.type
_entity.pdbx_description
1 polymer ?
#
loop_
_entity_poly.entity_id
_entity_poly.type
_entity_poly.pdbx_seq_one_letter_code
_entity_poly.pdbx_strand_id
1 'polypeptide(L)'
;YFKPRGIPMTELTETLLTVEGLEALRLADLEGLTTGEGAERMRVSRHTFGRTLAEARRAVADALVNGRALCIEGGTYAVLPPQPEADKPHKEFHMQKVAVSSEGPSLDDMVDPRFGRAGGFVIVNPETMETSYLDNGASQTMAQGAGIETAERMSAAGVTVVLSGYVGPKAFEALKAAGIKVCQDLDGMTVREAVEKYKNGDAPFADAPN
;
A
#
# COMPACT_ATOMS: atom_id res chain seq x y z
N TYR A 1 12.16 -12.58 13.20
CA TYR A 1 13.15 -12.62 12.11
C TYR A 1 12.57 -12.03 10.84
N PHE A 2 13.35 -11.16 10.19
CA PHE A 2 13.16 -10.77 8.79
C PHE A 2 14.20 -11.52 7.97
N LYS A 3 13.80 -12.21 6.90
CA LYS A 3 14.71 -13.06 6.13
C LYS A 3 14.33 -13.13 4.66
N PRO A 4 15.26 -13.47 3.76
CA PRO A 4 14.95 -13.75 2.37
C PRO A 4 13.89 -14.83 2.22
N ARG A 5 12.98 -14.64 1.26
CA ARG A 5 11.90 -15.60 0.99
C ARG A 5 12.47 -16.88 0.38
N GLY A 6 11.96 -18.03 0.82
CA GLY A 6 12.27 -19.33 0.24
C GLY A 6 13.55 -20.00 0.76
N ILE A 7 14.35 -19.34 1.62
CA ILE A 7 15.57 -19.92 2.19
C ILE A 7 15.29 -20.38 3.63
N PRO A 8 15.60 -21.64 4.01
CA PRO A 8 15.47 -22.09 5.39
C PRO A 8 16.41 -21.32 6.35
N MET A 9 16.00 -21.15 7.61
CA MET A 9 16.83 -20.46 8.63
C MET A 9 18.18 -21.14 8.86
N THR A 10 18.23 -22.46 8.71
CA THR A 10 19.46 -23.26 8.88
C THR A 10 20.54 -22.96 7.84
N GLU A 11 20.17 -22.32 6.74
CA GLU A 11 21.08 -21.96 5.64
C GLU A 11 21.45 -20.46 5.66
N LEU A 12 20.85 -19.69 6.58
CA LEU A 12 21.05 -18.24 6.67
C LEU A 12 22.00 -17.89 7.80
N THR A 13 22.92 -16.98 7.51
CA THR A 13 23.70 -16.27 8.54
C THR A 13 22.80 -15.20 9.16
N GLU A 14 22.90 -14.98 10.46
CA GLU A 14 22.14 -13.98 11.17
C GLU A 14 22.93 -12.68 11.32
N THR A 15 22.22 -11.55 11.24
CA THR A 15 22.70 -10.23 11.64
C THR A 15 21.83 -9.74 12.78
N LEU A 16 22.47 -9.34 13.88
CA LEU A 16 21.76 -8.89 15.07
C LEU A 16 21.43 -7.40 14.99
N LEU A 17 20.17 -7.06 15.24
CA LEU A 17 19.68 -5.71 15.50
C LEU A 17 19.20 -5.63 16.95
N THR A 18 19.79 -4.75 17.76
CA THR A 18 19.33 -4.56 19.13
C THR A 18 17.98 -3.86 19.20
N VAL A 19 17.22 -4.06 20.29
CA VAL A 19 15.93 -3.37 20.51
C VAL A 19 16.13 -1.84 20.58
N GLU A 20 17.21 -1.38 21.19
CA GLU A 20 17.57 0.04 21.22
C GLU A 20 17.90 0.57 19.80
N GLY A 21 18.54 -0.26 18.97
CA GLY A 21 18.79 0.05 17.56
C GLY A 21 17.50 0.13 16.76
N LEU A 22 16.57 -0.79 16.98
CA LEU A 22 15.25 -0.77 16.37
C LEU A 22 14.47 0.49 16.77
N GLU A 23 14.50 0.86 18.06
CA GLU A 23 13.85 2.09 18.54
C GLU A 23 14.49 3.36 17.94
N ALA A 24 15.82 3.39 17.81
CA ALA A 24 16.50 4.51 17.16
C ALA A 24 16.11 4.64 15.68
N LEU A 25 15.98 3.52 14.94
CA LEU A 25 15.46 3.51 13.57
C LEU A 25 14.01 4.00 13.50
N ARG A 26 13.17 3.54 14.42
CA ARG A 26 11.77 3.97 14.48
C ARG A 26 11.66 5.48 14.65
N LEU A 27 12.40 6.06 15.58
CA LEU A 27 12.35 7.48 15.87
C LEU A 27 12.92 8.34 14.73
N ALA A 28 14.07 7.94 14.17
CA ALA A 28 14.76 8.74 13.16
C ALA A 28 14.23 8.51 11.74
N ASP A 29 14.05 7.23 11.34
CA ASP A 29 13.81 6.89 9.94
C ASP A 29 12.32 6.71 9.63
N LEU A 30 11.52 6.28 10.61
CA LEU A 30 10.08 6.12 10.43
C LEU A 30 9.30 7.37 10.86
N GLU A 31 9.63 7.97 12.02
CA GLU A 31 8.97 9.17 12.52
C GLU A 31 9.63 10.49 12.05
N GLY A 32 10.83 10.42 11.47
CA GLY A 32 11.54 11.57 10.93
C GLY A 32 12.08 12.54 12.00
N LEU A 33 12.30 12.09 13.23
CA LEU A 33 12.81 12.92 14.30
C LEU A 33 14.29 13.24 14.09
N THR A 34 14.70 14.45 14.51
CA THR A 34 16.10 14.82 14.53
C THR A 34 16.87 14.01 15.59
N THR A 35 18.20 13.95 15.46
CA THR A 35 19.07 13.29 16.46
C THR A 35 18.85 13.81 17.88
N GLY A 36 18.52 15.10 18.02
CA GLY A 36 18.22 15.71 19.31
C GLY A 36 16.94 15.18 19.94
N GLU A 37 15.85 15.20 19.16
CA GLU A 37 14.53 14.73 19.59
C GLU A 37 14.52 13.22 19.87
N GLY A 38 15.17 12.42 19.00
CA GLY A 38 15.31 10.99 19.21
C GLY A 38 16.10 10.64 20.47
N ALA A 39 17.19 11.36 20.74
CA ALA A 39 17.98 11.21 21.95
C ALA A 39 17.18 11.51 23.24
N GLU A 40 16.37 12.58 23.20
CA GLU A 40 15.48 12.97 24.29
C GLU A 40 14.42 11.89 24.56
N ARG A 41 13.78 11.39 23.49
CA ARG A 41 12.80 10.28 23.58
C ARG A 41 13.39 9.01 24.20
N MET A 42 14.59 8.63 23.80
CA MET A 42 15.30 7.47 24.32
C MET A 42 15.99 7.74 25.65
N ARG A 43 15.98 8.98 26.17
CA ARG A 43 16.67 9.42 27.40
C ARG A 43 18.17 9.10 27.38
N VAL A 44 18.81 9.34 26.25
CA VAL A 44 20.26 9.15 26.05
C VAL A 44 20.91 10.44 25.53
N SER A 45 22.25 10.46 25.50
CA SER A 45 22.96 11.57 24.87
C SER A 45 22.78 11.57 23.35
N ARG A 46 22.87 12.73 22.69
CA ARG A 46 22.84 12.83 21.21
C ARG A 46 23.92 11.97 20.56
N HIS A 47 25.10 11.89 21.18
CA HIS A 47 26.19 11.05 20.69
C HIS A 47 25.85 9.57 20.80
N THR A 48 25.26 9.13 21.91
CA THR A 48 24.81 7.74 22.11
C THR A 48 23.73 7.38 21.08
N PHE A 49 22.71 8.24 20.93
CA PHE A 49 21.65 8.01 19.93
C PHE A 49 22.22 7.91 18.52
N GLY A 50 23.08 8.84 18.12
CA GLY A 50 23.70 8.84 16.77
C GLY A 50 24.52 7.56 16.50
N ARG A 51 25.26 7.07 17.50
CA ARG A 51 26.02 5.83 17.38
C ARG A 51 25.09 4.60 17.27
N THR A 52 24.10 4.50 18.14
CA THR A 52 23.10 3.42 18.12
C THR A 52 22.36 3.39 16.78
N LEU A 53 21.95 4.54 16.29
CA LEU A 53 21.28 4.65 14.98
C LEU A 53 22.19 4.21 13.82
N ALA A 54 23.47 4.62 13.83
CA ALA A 54 24.43 4.26 12.80
C ALA A 54 24.70 2.73 12.78
N GLU A 55 24.83 2.12 13.97
CA GLU A 55 24.99 0.68 14.13
C GLU A 55 23.75 -0.09 13.63
N ALA A 56 22.56 0.39 13.98
CA ALA A 56 21.29 -0.19 13.54
C ALA A 56 21.11 -0.12 12.02
N ARG A 57 21.37 1.03 11.41
CA ARG A 57 21.34 1.19 9.94
C ARG A 57 22.31 0.25 9.24
N ARG A 58 23.51 0.07 9.80
CA ARG A 58 24.50 -0.87 9.26
C ARG A 58 24.00 -2.32 9.35
N ALA A 59 23.42 -2.74 10.48
CA ALA A 59 22.88 -4.09 10.66
C ALA A 59 21.76 -4.37 9.64
N VAL A 60 20.83 -3.43 9.43
CA VAL A 60 19.77 -3.57 8.43
C VAL A 60 20.36 -3.65 7.01
N ALA A 61 21.28 -2.75 6.68
CA ALA A 61 21.94 -2.76 5.37
C ALA A 61 22.71 -4.06 5.12
N ASP A 62 23.46 -4.57 6.12
CA ASP A 62 24.18 -5.83 6.03
C ASP A 62 23.24 -7.02 5.79
N ALA A 63 22.13 -7.08 6.50
CA ALA A 63 21.13 -8.13 6.32
C ALA A 63 20.53 -8.11 4.91
N LEU A 64 20.16 -6.93 4.42
CA LEU A 64 19.55 -6.78 3.09
C LEU A 64 20.53 -7.05 1.96
N VAL A 65 21.73 -6.45 2.00
CA VAL A 65 22.72 -6.56 0.93
C VAL A 65 23.31 -7.96 0.82
N ASN A 66 23.55 -8.61 1.96
CA ASN A 66 24.16 -9.94 1.99
C ASN A 66 23.15 -11.09 2.12
N GLY A 67 21.83 -10.79 2.08
CA GLY A 67 20.79 -11.82 2.15
C GLY A 67 20.77 -12.59 3.46
N ARG A 68 21.09 -11.92 4.60
CA ARG A 68 21.11 -12.52 5.92
C ARG A 68 19.76 -12.43 6.62
N ALA A 69 19.54 -13.28 7.61
CA ALA A 69 18.39 -13.16 8.50
C ALA A 69 18.66 -12.04 9.53
N LEU A 70 17.77 -11.05 9.62
CA LEU A 70 17.81 -10.01 10.64
C LEU A 70 17.11 -10.51 11.89
N CYS A 71 17.87 -10.71 12.96
CA CYS A 71 17.38 -11.10 14.27
C CYS A 71 17.27 -9.86 15.17
N ILE A 72 16.13 -9.65 15.81
CA ILE A 72 15.94 -8.55 16.77
C ILE A 72 15.99 -9.14 18.16
N GLU A 73 17.00 -8.75 18.94
CA GLU A 73 17.24 -9.27 20.29
C GLU A 73 17.73 -8.18 21.25
N GLY A 74 17.60 -8.45 22.55
CA GLY A 74 18.09 -7.61 23.63
C GLY A 74 17.03 -6.74 24.27
N GLY A 75 17.36 -6.23 25.46
CA GLY A 75 16.48 -5.37 26.25
C GLY A 75 15.28 -6.09 26.88
N THR A 76 14.68 -5.43 27.85
CA THR A 76 13.37 -5.84 28.41
C THR A 76 12.29 -5.04 27.68
N TYR A 77 11.55 -5.69 26.80
CA TYR A 77 10.42 -5.05 26.11
C TYR A 77 9.14 -5.85 26.30
N ALA A 78 8.03 -5.14 26.36
CA ALA A 78 6.69 -5.74 26.31
C ALA A 78 6.14 -5.52 24.92
N VAL A 79 5.71 -6.59 24.25
CA VAL A 79 4.89 -6.45 23.06
C VAL A 79 3.50 -6.01 23.54
N LEU A 80 3.22 -4.73 23.38
CA LEU A 80 1.87 -4.25 23.62
C LEU A 80 0.96 -4.84 22.51
N PRO A 81 -0.23 -5.37 22.87
CA PRO A 81 -1.20 -5.71 21.86
C PRO A 81 -1.49 -4.46 21.02
N PRO A 82 -1.77 -4.61 19.71
CA PRO A 82 -2.08 -3.46 18.88
C PRO A 82 -3.20 -2.67 19.54
N GLN A 83 -2.88 -1.46 20.01
CA GLN A 83 -3.90 -0.54 20.48
C GLN A 83 -4.72 -0.14 19.24
N PRO A 84 -6.06 -0.05 19.34
CA PRO A 84 -6.83 0.55 18.29
C PRO A 84 -6.30 1.97 18.11
N GLU A 85 -5.58 2.20 17.03
CA GLU A 85 -4.93 3.48 16.75
C GLU A 85 -6.02 4.54 16.56
N ALA A 86 -6.10 5.44 17.55
CA ALA A 86 -6.77 6.69 17.38
C ALA A 86 -5.93 7.54 16.41
N ASP A 87 -6.40 7.59 15.18
CA ASP A 87 -6.21 8.62 14.15
C ASP A 87 -4.89 9.43 14.21
N LYS A 88 -3.76 8.81 13.87
CA LYS A 88 -2.61 9.53 13.32
C LYS A 88 -2.35 8.98 11.93
N PRO A 89 -2.21 9.81 10.90
CA PRO A 89 -1.93 9.33 9.56
C PRO A 89 -0.53 8.72 9.57
N HIS A 90 -0.42 7.43 9.84
CA HIS A 90 0.70 6.65 9.36
C HIS A 90 0.67 6.77 7.84
N LYS A 91 1.70 7.38 7.25
CA LYS A 91 2.03 7.07 5.87
C LYS A 91 2.44 5.59 5.85
N GLU A 92 1.43 4.73 5.85
CA GLU A 92 1.61 3.36 5.42
C GLU A 92 2.13 3.45 3.99
N PHE A 93 3.33 2.93 3.76
CA PHE A 93 3.79 2.56 2.43
C PHE A 93 2.98 1.33 1.97
N HIS A 94 1.66 1.45 2.01
CA HIS A 94 0.82 0.68 1.12
C HIS A 94 1.12 1.24 -0.27
N MET A 95 1.68 0.44 -1.12
CA MET A 95 1.63 0.72 -2.56
C MET A 95 0.15 0.79 -2.92
N GLN A 96 -0.41 2.00 -2.80
CA GLN A 96 -1.82 2.24 -3.08
C GLN A 96 -2.04 1.94 -4.55
N LYS A 97 -2.75 0.85 -4.83
CA LYS A 97 -3.11 0.48 -6.19
C LYS A 97 -4.50 1.03 -6.49
N VAL A 98 -4.54 1.93 -7.43
CA VAL A 98 -5.78 2.53 -7.93
C VAL A 98 -6.12 1.84 -9.24
N ALA A 99 -7.29 1.23 -9.34
CA ALA A 99 -7.79 0.64 -10.58
C ALA A 99 -8.76 1.60 -11.24
N VAL A 100 -8.51 1.94 -12.50
CA VAL A 100 -9.39 2.78 -13.31
C VAL A 100 -10.03 1.90 -14.38
N SER A 101 -11.37 1.87 -14.47
CA SER A 101 -12.06 1.22 -15.57
C SER A 101 -11.66 1.89 -16.88
N SER A 102 -11.24 1.13 -17.88
CA SER A 102 -10.65 1.70 -19.08
C SER A 102 -11.07 0.96 -20.35
N GLU A 103 -11.17 1.71 -21.43
CA GLU A 103 -11.42 1.17 -22.77
C GLU A 103 -10.16 0.55 -23.39
N GLY A 104 -8.96 0.85 -22.84
CA GLY A 104 -7.68 0.32 -23.29
C GLY A 104 -6.60 0.29 -22.20
N PRO A 105 -5.37 -0.18 -22.51
CA PRO A 105 -4.32 -0.43 -21.53
C PRO A 105 -3.50 0.81 -21.13
N SER A 106 -3.74 1.97 -21.73
CA SER A 106 -2.92 3.17 -21.56
C SER A 106 -3.53 4.17 -20.58
N LEU A 107 -2.67 5.03 -20.00
CA LEU A 107 -3.12 6.21 -19.24
C LEU A 107 -3.89 7.24 -20.08
N ASP A 108 -3.68 7.23 -21.37
CA ASP A 108 -4.31 8.18 -22.31
C ASP A 108 -5.61 7.63 -22.91
N ASP A 109 -5.99 6.38 -22.58
CA ASP A 109 -7.27 5.81 -22.94
C ASP A 109 -8.39 6.39 -22.07
N MET A 110 -9.63 6.32 -22.59
CA MET A 110 -10.79 6.84 -21.89
C MET A 110 -11.22 5.93 -20.74
N VAL A 111 -11.75 6.53 -19.69
CA VAL A 111 -12.42 5.81 -18.61
C VAL A 111 -13.66 5.10 -19.17
N ASP A 112 -13.72 3.76 -19.02
CA ASP A 112 -14.95 3.03 -19.39
C ASP A 112 -16.06 3.41 -18.40
N PRO A 113 -17.22 3.82 -18.89
CA PRO A 113 -18.31 4.30 -18.05
C PRO A 113 -18.91 3.23 -17.14
N ARG A 114 -18.57 1.94 -17.33
CA ARG A 114 -19.22 0.83 -16.60
C ARG A 114 -18.20 -0.10 -15.95
N PHE A 115 -18.10 -0.07 -14.62
CA PHE A 115 -17.18 -0.91 -13.86
C PHE A 115 -17.26 -2.41 -14.22
N GLY A 116 -18.41 -3.04 -14.06
CA GLY A 116 -18.54 -4.50 -14.22
C GLY A 116 -18.43 -5.00 -15.67
N ARG A 117 -18.50 -4.12 -16.65
CA ARG A 117 -18.44 -4.45 -18.08
C ARG A 117 -17.36 -3.69 -18.83
N ALA A 118 -16.44 -3.05 -18.11
CA ALA A 118 -15.27 -2.44 -18.69
C ALA A 118 -14.44 -3.46 -19.48
N GLY A 119 -13.81 -3.02 -20.55
CA GLY A 119 -12.88 -3.83 -21.33
C GLY A 119 -11.71 -4.32 -20.49
N GLY A 120 -11.27 -3.51 -19.57
CA GLY A 120 -10.23 -3.80 -18.62
C GLY A 120 -10.03 -2.69 -17.60
N PHE A 121 -8.97 -2.81 -16.83
CA PHE A 121 -8.59 -1.83 -15.82
C PHE A 121 -7.12 -1.49 -15.93
N VAL A 122 -6.83 -0.22 -15.94
CA VAL A 122 -5.46 0.27 -15.74
C VAL A 122 -5.25 0.39 -14.23
N ILE A 123 -4.37 -0.44 -13.70
CA ILE A 123 -3.97 -0.39 -12.29
C ILE A 123 -2.77 0.53 -12.20
N VAL A 124 -2.89 1.61 -11.43
CA VAL A 124 -1.91 2.69 -11.32
C VAL A 124 -1.41 2.78 -9.89
N ASN A 125 -0.11 2.92 -9.73
CA ASN A 125 0.45 3.46 -8.49
C ASN A 125 0.39 5.00 -8.59
N PRO A 126 -0.42 5.69 -7.78
CA PRO A 126 -0.62 7.15 -7.93
C PRO A 126 0.63 7.97 -7.60
N GLU A 127 1.62 7.42 -6.89
CA GLU A 127 2.86 8.13 -6.56
C GLU A 127 3.90 8.03 -7.66
N THR A 128 4.12 6.82 -8.21
CA THR A 128 5.15 6.55 -9.24
C THR A 128 4.62 6.65 -10.66
N MET A 129 3.28 6.65 -10.82
CA MET A 129 2.58 6.54 -12.11
C MET A 129 2.94 5.27 -12.90
N GLU A 130 3.51 4.26 -12.22
CA GLU A 130 3.67 2.94 -12.81
C GLU A 130 2.32 2.29 -13.04
N THR A 131 2.16 1.66 -14.21
CA THR A 131 0.90 1.07 -14.62
C THR A 131 1.02 -0.42 -14.91
N SER A 132 -0.07 -1.13 -14.70
CA SER A 132 -0.29 -2.48 -15.23
C SER A 132 -1.73 -2.58 -15.72
N TYR A 133 -1.98 -3.46 -16.67
CA TYR A 133 -3.32 -3.66 -17.23
C TYR A 133 -3.91 -4.98 -16.77
N LEU A 134 -5.15 -4.95 -16.32
CA LEU A 134 -5.95 -6.12 -15.98
C LEU A 134 -7.08 -6.26 -16.98
N ASP A 135 -6.99 -7.24 -17.87
CA ASP A 135 -8.03 -7.56 -18.82
C ASP A 135 -9.31 -8.06 -18.12
N ASN A 136 -10.46 -7.56 -18.52
CA ASN A 136 -11.77 -7.93 -17.97
C ASN A 136 -12.72 -8.53 -19.03
N GLY A 137 -12.21 -8.90 -20.19
CA GLY A 137 -13.00 -9.36 -21.33
C GLY A 137 -13.92 -10.55 -21.02
N ALA A 138 -13.55 -11.43 -20.09
CA ALA A 138 -14.39 -12.52 -19.63
C ALA A 138 -15.69 -12.02 -18.95
N SER A 139 -15.60 -10.96 -18.14
CA SER A 139 -16.75 -10.39 -17.41
C SER A 139 -17.70 -9.61 -18.33
N GLN A 140 -17.21 -9.07 -19.46
CA GLN A 140 -18.06 -8.38 -20.45
C GLN A 140 -19.16 -9.27 -21.04
N THR A 141 -18.89 -10.54 -21.23
CA THR A 141 -19.79 -11.51 -21.86
C THR A 141 -20.76 -12.17 -20.89
N MET A 142 -20.62 -11.94 -19.58
CA MET A 142 -21.48 -12.55 -18.58
C MET A 142 -22.89 -11.96 -18.58
N ALA A 143 -23.90 -12.84 -18.57
CA ALA A 143 -25.29 -12.42 -18.53
C ALA A 143 -25.66 -11.77 -17.17
N GLN A 144 -25.07 -12.26 -16.05
CA GLN A 144 -25.28 -11.76 -14.71
C GLN A 144 -23.98 -11.97 -13.89
N GLY A 145 -23.76 -11.14 -12.85
CA GLY A 145 -22.66 -11.30 -11.91
C GLY A 145 -21.34 -10.62 -12.30
N ALA A 146 -21.23 -10.06 -13.51
CA ALA A 146 -19.99 -9.41 -14.00
C ALA A 146 -19.36 -8.45 -12.98
N GLY A 147 -20.16 -7.62 -12.32
CA GLY A 147 -19.65 -6.66 -11.34
C GLY A 147 -19.11 -7.28 -10.06
N ILE A 148 -19.65 -8.42 -9.62
CA ILE A 148 -19.16 -9.13 -8.43
C ILE A 148 -17.83 -9.80 -8.76
N GLU A 149 -17.76 -10.53 -9.87
CA GLU A 149 -16.51 -11.15 -10.33
C GLU A 149 -15.39 -10.13 -10.54
N THR A 150 -15.73 -8.98 -11.15
CA THR A 150 -14.79 -7.89 -11.30
C THR A 150 -14.28 -7.37 -9.94
N ALA A 151 -15.15 -7.23 -8.94
CA ALA A 151 -14.76 -6.81 -7.59
C ALA A 151 -13.82 -7.84 -6.91
N GLU A 152 -14.06 -9.13 -7.08
CA GLU A 152 -13.17 -10.20 -6.60
C GLU A 152 -11.79 -10.12 -7.25
N ARG A 153 -11.72 -9.86 -8.56
CA ARG A 153 -10.46 -9.65 -9.29
C ARG A 153 -9.69 -8.43 -8.78
N MET A 154 -10.40 -7.31 -8.48
CA MET A 154 -9.77 -6.13 -7.87
C MET A 154 -9.16 -6.46 -6.52
N SER A 155 -9.88 -7.19 -5.68
CA SER A 155 -9.38 -7.64 -4.38
C SER A 155 -8.14 -8.54 -4.51
N ALA A 156 -8.19 -9.51 -5.42
CA ALA A 156 -7.07 -10.41 -5.70
C ALA A 156 -5.82 -9.67 -6.24
N ALA A 157 -6.02 -8.58 -6.99
CA ALA A 157 -4.93 -7.73 -7.49
C ALA A 157 -4.36 -6.77 -6.42
N GLY A 158 -4.95 -6.73 -5.23
CA GLY A 158 -4.55 -5.84 -4.14
C GLY A 158 -4.91 -4.38 -4.39
N VAL A 159 -5.98 -4.13 -5.15
CA VAL A 159 -6.51 -2.79 -5.40
C VAL A 159 -7.15 -2.25 -4.13
N THR A 160 -6.90 -0.98 -3.83
CA THR A 160 -7.45 -0.29 -2.64
C THR A 160 -8.51 0.75 -3.01
N VAL A 161 -8.46 1.26 -4.23
CA VAL A 161 -9.40 2.26 -4.75
C VAL A 161 -9.77 1.92 -6.18
N VAL A 162 -11.04 2.08 -6.51
CA VAL A 162 -11.59 1.96 -7.87
C VAL A 162 -12.08 3.33 -8.34
N LEU A 163 -11.69 3.73 -9.54
CA LEU A 163 -12.17 4.90 -10.27
C LEU A 163 -12.98 4.42 -11.46
N SER A 164 -14.22 4.86 -11.61
CA SER A 164 -15.10 4.45 -12.72
C SER A 164 -16.18 5.50 -13.00
N GLY A 165 -16.90 5.37 -14.08
CA GLY A 165 -18.12 6.14 -14.30
C GLY A 165 -19.24 5.62 -13.40
N TYR A 166 -19.80 4.46 -13.71
CA TYR A 166 -20.93 3.85 -13.01
C TYR A 166 -20.53 2.54 -12.34
N VAL A 167 -20.84 2.41 -11.07
CA VAL A 167 -20.67 1.16 -10.30
C VAL A 167 -22.03 0.70 -9.77
N GLY A 168 -22.55 -0.37 -10.36
CA GLY A 168 -23.85 -0.90 -9.98
C GLY A 168 -23.93 -1.42 -8.53
N PRO A 169 -25.16 -1.52 -7.95
CA PRO A 169 -25.33 -1.81 -6.52
C PRO A 169 -24.62 -3.08 -6.02
N LYS A 170 -24.72 -4.17 -6.76
CA LYS A 170 -24.06 -5.44 -6.38
C LYS A 170 -22.55 -5.38 -6.40
N ALA A 171 -21.98 -4.67 -7.39
CA ALA A 171 -20.55 -4.45 -7.48
C ALA A 171 -20.04 -3.54 -6.36
N PHE A 172 -20.79 -2.50 -6.07
CA PHE A 172 -20.49 -1.55 -4.98
C PHE A 172 -20.45 -2.26 -3.62
N GLU A 173 -21.44 -3.09 -3.32
CA GLU A 173 -21.47 -3.89 -2.08
C GLU A 173 -20.29 -4.88 -2.01
N ALA A 174 -19.93 -5.54 -3.12
CA ALA A 174 -18.80 -6.46 -3.17
C ALA A 174 -17.46 -5.73 -2.95
N LEU A 175 -17.25 -4.57 -3.58
CA LEU A 175 -16.08 -3.73 -3.37
C LEU A 175 -15.97 -3.24 -1.93
N LYS A 176 -17.08 -2.77 -1.36
CA LYS A 176 -17.15 -2.33 0.03
C LYS A 176 -16.84 -3.46 1.01
N ALA A 177 -17.36 -4.66 0.78
CA ALA A 177 -17.06 -5.85 1.58
C ALA A 177 -15.59 -6.25 1.51
N ALA A 178 -14.94 -6.01 0.36
CA ALA A 178 -13.50 -6.22 0.18
C ALA A 178 -12.63 -5.07 0.73
N GLY A 179 -13.21 -4.02 1.31
CA GLY A 179 -12.49 -2.86 1.82
C GLY A 179 -11.98 -1.91 0.74
N ILE A 180 -12.47 -2.03 -0.49
CA ILE A 180 -12.07 -1.21 -1.64
C ILE A 180 -12.96 0.03 -1.70
N LYS A 181 -12.36 1.20 -1.71
CA LYS A 181 -13.05 2.48 -1.86
C LYS A 181 -13.40 2.74 -3.33
N VAL A 182 -14.48 3.45 -3.56
CA VAL A 182 -15.00 3.71 -4.92
C VAL A 182 -15.16 5.21 -5.14
N CYS A 183 -14.65 5.72 -6.25
CA CYS A 183 -14.98 7.04 -6.79
C CYS A 183 -15.75 6.83 -8.10
N GLN A 184 -16.87 7.52 -8.26
CA GLN A 184 -17.79 7.41 -9.41
C GLN A 184 -17.82 8.72 -10.20
N ASP A 185 -18.59 8.72 -11.31
CA ASP A 185 -18.81 9.90 -12.17
C ASP A 185 -17.51 10.43 -12.80
N LEU A 186 -16.61 9.52 -13.19
CA LEU A 186 -15.32 9.84 -13.82
C LEU A 186 -15.28 9.47 -15.31
N ASP A 187 -16.43 9.18 -15.91
CA ASP A 187 -16.55 8.98 -17.36
C ASP A 187 -16.34 10.28 -18.13
N GLY A 188 -15.95 10.18 -19.39
CA GLY A 188 -15.69 11.33 -20.26
C GLY A 188 -14.31 11.98 -20.05
N MET A 189 -13.42 11.36 -19.29
CA MET A 189 -12.02 11.76 -19.12
C MET A 189 -11.07 10.60 -19.39
N THR A 190 -9.79 10.90 -19.53
CA THR A 190 -8.75 9.87 -19.65
C THR A 190 -8.44 9.24 -18.29
N VAL A 191 -7.83 8.04 -18.32
CA VAL A 191 -7.34 7.37 -17.09
C VAL A 191 -6.40 8.28 -16.31
N ARG A 192 -5.52 9.01 -17.00
CA ARG A 192 -4.59 9.98 -16.41
C ARG A 192 -5.33 11.07 -15.64
N GLU A 193 -6.30 11.71 -16.27
CA GLU A 193 -7.10 12.78 -15.65
C GLU A 193 -7.88 12.28 -14.44
N ALA A 194 -8.43 11.07 -14.50
CA ALA A 194 -9.12 10.45 -13.36
C ALA A 194 -8.17 10.21 -12.17
N VAL A 195 -6.94 9.74 -12.42
CA VAL A 195 -5.92 9.56 -11.37
C VAL A 195 -5.47 10.90 -10.81
N GLU A 196 -5.29 11.92 -11.66
CA GLU A 196 -4.92 13.27 -11.18
C GLU A 196 -6.01 13.90 -10.32
N LYS A 197 -7.28 13.80 -10.71
CA LYS A 197 -8.42 14.22 -9.88
C LYS A 197 -8.42 13.52 -8.53
N TYR A 198 -8.19 12.22 -8.53
CA TYR A 198 -8.11 11.45 -7.29
C TYR A 198 -6.96 11.94 -6.40
N LYS A 199 -5.76 12.16 -6.95
CA LYS A 199 -4.60 12.68 -6.22
C LYS A 199 -4.83 14.06 -5.61
N ASN A 200 -5.57 14.91 -6.31
CA ASN A 200 -5.89 16.27 -5.85
C ASN A 200 -7.03 16.30 -4.82
N GLY A 201 -7.72 15.18 -4.60
CA GLY A 201 -8.89 15.11 -3.72
C GLY A 201 -10.18 15.57 -4.37
N ASP A 202 -10.18 15.78 -5.69
CA ASP A 202 -11.35 16.23 -6.48
C ASP A 202 -12.27 15.07 -6.95
N ALA A 203 -11.93 13.83 -6.59
CA ALA A 203 -12.73 12.65 -6.80
C ALA A 203 -13.19 12.08 -5.45
N PRO A 204 -14.35 12.52 -4.92
CA PRO A 204 -14.84 12.09 -3.61
C PRO A 204 -15.19 10.59 -3.63
N PHE A 205 -15.00 9.95 -2.49
CA PHE A 205 -15.46 8.58 -2.32
C PHE A 205 -16.99 8.53 -2.28
N ALA A 206 -17.55 7.57 -3.00
CA ALA A 206 -18.97 7.34 -3.03
C ALA A 206 -19.42 6.60 -1.75
N ASP A 207 -20.50 7.07 -1.13
CA ASP A 207 -21.12 6.42 0.02
C ASP A 207 -22.20 5.41 -0.39
N ALA A 208 -22.69 5.51 -1.63
CA ALA A 208 -23.74 4.68 -2.20
C ALA A 208 -23.46 4.39 -3.69
N PRO A 209 -24.05 3.33 -4.26
CA PRO A 209 -23.98 3.08 -5.70
C PRO A 209 -24.78 4.15 -6.48
N ASN A 210 -24.38 4.44 -7.71
CA ASN A 210 -25.13 5.30 -8.64
C ASN A 210 -26.42 4.62 -9.11
#